data_c7c449c9978edc22244bfbb68fb493b9
#
_entry.id   c7c449c9978edc22244bfbb68fb493b9
#
_cell.length_a   1.000
_cell.length_b   1.000
_cell.length_c   1.000
_cell.angle_alpha   90.00
_cell.angle_beta   90.00
_cell.angle_gamma   90.00
#
_symmetry.space_group_name_H-M   'P 1'
#
loop_
_entity.id
_entity.type
_entity.pdbx_description
1 polymer ?
#
loop_
_entity_poly.entity_id
_entity_poly.type
_entity_poly.pdbx_seq_one_letter_code
_entity_poly.pdbx_strand_id
1 'polypeptide(L)'
;MRLGVIAVATTIFAYSMPAMAQGDMGFDVNVTLSKEAAAKLAAEKEGIAAFASYYGDPKPNAEKHANEIGQISVSPEDEWVEIPATGGHAHISGTKVDRQTLKWVDGGVMVNVNVVSARKSNPDNMLDCDIIDGAVAEVRKAPVTLHCYLIEEAHPDTKVKP
;
A
#
# COMPACT_ATOMS: atom_id res chain seq x y z
N MET A 1 74.58 14.20 12.45
CA MET A 1 73.22 13.99 13.01
C MET A 1 72.20 14.25 11.88
N ARG A 2 71.60 13.19 11.31
CA ARG A 2 70.58 13.29 10.26
C ARG A 2 69.22 13.03 10.90
N LEU A 3 68.35 14.04 10.96
CA LEU A 3 66.98 13.89 11.39
C LEU A 3 66.17 13.31 10.21
N GLY A 4 65.65 12.09 10.40
CA GLY A 4 64.68 11.51 9.49
C GLY A 4 63.27 12.01 9.79
N VAL A 5 62.65 12.62 8.78
CA VAL A 5 61.22 13.01 8.85
C VAL A 5 60.36 11.79 8.49
N ILE A 6 59.56 11.32 9.43
CA ILE A 6 58.59 10.24 9.21
C ILE A 6 57.28 10.92 8.75
N ALA A 7 56.94 10.74 7.47
CA ALA A 7 55.62 11.14 6.97
C ALA A 7 54.58 10.10 7.29
N VAL A 8 53.63 10.44 8.16
CA VAL A 8 52.46 9.63 8.48
C VAL A 8 51.37 9.88 7.39
N ALA A 9 51.17 8.91 6.54
CA ALA A 9 50.08 8.93 5.57
C ALA A 9 48.78 8.54 6.26
N THR A 10 47.88 9.50 6.46
CA THR A 10 46.52 9.26 6.97
C THR A 10 45.63 8.82 5.82
N THR A 11 45.28 7.55 5.77
CA THR A 11 44.32 7.01 4.80
C THR A 11 42.91 7.30 5.29
N ILE A 12 42.22 8.21 4.60
CA ILE A 12 40.80 8.52 4.84
C ILE A 12 39.98 7.43 4.16
N PHE A 13 39.41 6.51 4.91
CA PHE A 13 38.38 5.58 4.43
C PHE A 13 37.09 6.37 4.24
N ALA A 14 36.75 6.70 3.00
CA ALA A 14 35.44 7.18 2.64
C ALA A 14 34.45 6.01 2.74
N TYR A 15 33.66 5.96 3.80
CA TYR A 15 32.50 5.08 3.88
C TYR A 15 31.48 5.60 2.85
N SER A 16 31.42 4.99 1.67
CA SER A 16 30.31 5.13 0.76
C SER A 16 29.09 4.45 1.42
N MET A 17 28.19 5.24 2.01
CA MET A 17 26.87 4.73 2.37
C MET A 17 26.22 4.24 1.08
N PRO A 18 25.70 2.99 1.05
CA PRO A 18 24.92 2.56 -0.09
C PRO A 18 23.75 3.55 -0.24
N ALA A 19 23.65 4.19 -1.41
CA ALA A 19 22.44 4.89 -1.77
C ALA A 19 21.32 3.88 -1.60
N MET A 20 20.38 4.14 -0.67
CA MET A 20 19.16 3.34 -0.54
C MET A 20 18.56 3.35 -1.94
N ALA A 21 18.70 2.26 -2.66
CA ALA A 21 17.98 2.05 -3.89
C ALA A 21 16.53 2.40 -3.54
N GLN A 22 15.94 3.39 -4.23
CA GLN A 22 14.53 3.75 -4.04
C GLN A 22 13.74 2.49 -4.31
N GLY A 23 13.37 1.81 -3.20
CA GLY A 23 12.94 0.44 -3.21
C GLY A 23 11.71 0.27 -4.08
N ASP A 24 11.59 -0.90 -4.62
CA ASP A 24 10.35 -1.42 -5.15
C ASP A 24 9.23 -1.11 -4.15
N MET A 25 8.13 -0.49 -4.62
CA MET A 25 6.97 -0.13 -3.81
C MET A 25 5.92 -1.26 -3.81
N GLY A 26 6.25 -2.37 -4.47
CA GLY A 26 5.37 -3.53 -4.57
C GLY A 26 5.35 -4.38 -3.31
N PHE A 27 4.23 -5.06 -3.09
CA PHE A 27 4.01 -6.01 -2.01
C PHE A 27 2.86 -6.97 -2.35
N ASP A 28 2.70 -7.99 -1.52
CA ASP A 28 1.71 -9.03 -1.74
C ASP A 28 0.62 -8.99 -0.68
N VAL A 29 -0.62 -9.23 -1.10
CA VAL A 29 -1.78 -9.39 -0.22
C VAL A 29 -2.47 -10.72 -0.48
N ASN A 30 -3.03 -11.32 0.57
CA ASN A 30 -3.89 -12.48 0.48
C ASN A 30 -5.29 -12.05 0.93
N VAL A 31 -6.28 -12.20 0.07
CA VAL A 31 -7.69 -11.93 0.40
C VAL A 31 -8.39 -13.24 0.72
N THR A 32 -9.02 -13.30 1.88
CA THR A 32 -9.85 -14.41 2.33
C THR A 32 -11.29 -13.94 2.56
N LEU A 33 -12.24 -14.83 2.44
CA LEU A 33 -13.67 -14.51 2.53
C LEU A 33 -14.36 -15.35 3.61
N SER A 34 -15.41 -14.81 4.21
CA SER A 34 -16.40 -15.61 4.90
C SER A 34 -17.08 -16.58 3.94
N LYS A 35 -17.71 -17.63 4.46
CA LYS A 35 -18.45 -18.58 3.62
C LYS A 35 -19.62 -17.92 2.90
N GLU A 36 -20.29 -17.03 3.59
CA GLU A 36 -21.44 -16.26 3.10
C GLU A 36 -21.01 -15.30 1.99
N ALA A 37 -19.91 -14.57 2.20
CA ALA A 37 -19.36 -13.67 1.17
C ALA A 37 -18.94 -14.44 -0.08
N ALA A 38 -18.22 -15.54 0.07
CA ALA A 38 -17.81 -16.39 -1.06
C ALA A 38 -19.01 -16.93 -1.84
N ALA A 39 -20.04 -17.42 -1.13
CA ALA A 39 -21.26 -17.94 -1.75
C ALA A 39 -22.04 -16.85 -2.51
N LYS A 40 -22.15 -15.67 -1.92
CA LYS A 40 -22.87 -14.53 -2.51
C LYS A 40 -22.18 -14.03 -3.79
N LEU A 41 -20.86 -13.78 -3.73
CA LEU A 41 -20.08 -13.34 -4.88
C LEU A 41 -20.14 -14.36 -6.03
N ALA A 42 -20.06 -15.66 -5.72
CA ALA A 42 -20.16 -16.71 -6.73
C ALA A 42 -21.55 -16.74 -7.38
N ALA A 43 -22.63 -16.64 -6.58
CA ALA A 43 -24.00 -16.64 -7.07
C ALA A 43 -24.29 -15.45 -7.99
N GLU A 44 -23.73 -14.28 -7.67
CA GLU A 44 -23.90 -13.06 -8.47
C GLU A 44 -22.86 -12.90 -9.58
N LYS A 45 -21.92 -13.84 -9.71
CA LYS A 45 -20.80 -13.75 -10.66
C LYS A 45 -19.97 -12.49 -10.48
N GLU A 46 -19.83 -12.07 -9.24
CA GLU A 46 -19.08 -10.89 -8.84
C GLU A 46 -17.62 -11.24 -8.56
N GLY A 47 -16.72 -10.28 -8.69
CA GLY A 47 -15.30 -10.39 -8.37
C GLY A 47 -14.94 -9.56 -7.13
N ILE A 48 -13.66 -9.51 -6.86
CA ILE A 48 -13.07 -8.68 -5.81
C ILE A 48 -12.07 -7.74 -6.46
N ALA A 49 -11.96 -6.53 -5.95
CA ALA A 49 -10.95 -5.56 -6.36
C ALA A 49 -10.21 -5.03 -5.13
N ALA A 50 -8.88 -5.00 -5.20
CA ALA A 50 -8.03 -4.32 -4.25
C ALA A 50 -7.54 -3.00 -4.86
N PHE A 51 -7.63 -1.92 -4.09
CA PHE A 51 -7.15 -0.59 -4.45
C PHE A 51 -6.02 -0.21 -3.51
N ALA A 52 -4.89 0.22 -4.05
CA ALA A 52 -3.76 0.68 -3.27
C ALA A 52 -3.47 2.14 -3.59
N SER A 53 -3.57 3.01 -2.58
CA SER A 53 -3.27 4.43 -2.62
C SER A 53 -1.99 4.70 -1.85
N TYR A 54 -1.02 5.36 -2.47
CA TYR A 54 0.25 5.68 -1.82
C TYR A 54 0.31 7.15 -1.42
N TYR A 55 0.81 7.42 -0.22
CA TYR A 55 0.90 8.76 0.33
C TYR A 55 2.08 8.91 1.29
N GLY A 56 2.28 10.11 1.82
CA GLY A 56 3.24 10.38 2.88
C GLY A 56 3.06 11.75 3.49
N ASP A 57 3.74 12.00 4.61
CA ASP A 57 3.72 13.30 5.24
C ASP A 57 4.56 14.30 4.44
N PRO A 58 4.15 15.58 4.38
CA PRO A 58 4.93 16.60 3.70
C PRO A 58 6.21 16.94 4.48
N LYS A 59 7.33 17.10 3.77
CA LYS A 59 8.53 17.74 4.35
C LYS A 59 8.23 19.17 4.76
N PRO A 60 8.99 19.74 5.71
CA PRO A 60 8.99 21.18 5.94
C PRO A 60 9.17 21.93 4.61
N ASN A 61 8.33 22.93 4.35
CA ASN A 61 8.23 23.70 3.11
C ASN A 61 7.63 22.98 1.89
N ALA A 62 7.08 21.77 2.07
CA ALA A 62 6.35 21.03 1.05
C ALA A 62 4.83 20.98 1.29
N GLU A 63 4.32 21.61 2.34
CA GLU A 63 2.90 21.61 2.76
C GLU A 63 1.97 22.12 1.64
N LYS A 64 2.45 23.02 0.79
CA LYS A 64 1.70 23.52 -0.38
C LYS A 64 1.41 22.45 -1.45
N HIS A 65 2.05 21.29 -1.36
CA HIS A 65 1.83 20.14 -2.24
C HIS A 65 0.95 19.08 -1.59
N ALA A 66 0.57 19.28 -0.31
CA ALA A 66 -0.32 18.38 0.39
C ALA A 66 -1.76 18.54 -0.11
N ASN A 67 -2.52 17.44 -0.02
CA ASN A 67 -3.94 17.42 -0.29
C ASN A 67 -4.75 18.05 0.88
N GLU A 68 -6.07 18.02 0.79
CA GLU A 68 -6.98 18.63 1.78
C GLU A 68 -6.86 18.02 3.19
N ILE A 69 -6.37 16.79 3.30
CA ILE A 69 -6.14 16.10 4.58
C ILE A 69 -4.68 16.21 5.06
N GLY A 70 -3.87 17.04 4.39
CA GLY A 70 -2.50 17.33 4.80
C GLY A 70 -1.45 16.30 4.35
N GLN A 71 -1.77 15.41 3.41
CA GLN A 71 -0.86 14.36 2.91
C GLN A 71 -0.36 14.66 1.51
N ILE A 72 0.86 14.23 1.20
CA ILE A 72 1.37 14.17 -0.17
C ILE A 72 0.84 12.88 -0.81
N SER A 73 -0.04 13.00 -1.81
CA SER A 73 -0.38 11.85 -2.66
C SER A 73 0.80 11.53 -3.56
N VAL A 74 1.34 10.32 -3.47
CA VAL A 74 2.47 9.87 -4.31
C VAL A 74 2.04 8.94 -5.45
N SER A 75 0.76 8.61 -5.52
CA SER A 75 0.16 7.99 -6.69
C SER A 75 -0.96 8.90 -7.22
N PRO A 76 -0.89 9.35 -8.49
CA PRO A 76 -1.94 10.17 -9.09
C PRO A 76 -3.25 9.40 -9.28
N GLU A 77 -3.15 8.08 -9.33
CA GLU A 77 -4.26 7.13 -9.44
C GLU A 77 -3.99 5.97 -8.50
N ASP A 78 -5.06 5.39 -7.95
CA ASP A 78 -4.96 4.15 -7.18
C ASP A 78 -4.49 3.02 -8.08
N GLU A 79 -3.63 2.16 -7.55
CA GLU A 79 -3.33 0.90 -8.20
C GLU A 79 -4.46 -0.09 -7.93
N TRP A 80 -4.98 -0.68 -9.00
CA TRP A 80 -6.14 -1.54 -8.96
C TRP A 80 -5.79 -2.95 -9.40
N VAL A 81 -6.15 -3.95 -8.60
CA VAL A 81 -5.92 -5.36 -8.89
C VAL A 81 -7.20 -6.14 -8.70
N GLU A 82 -7.60 -6.87 -9.73
CA GLU A 82 -8.76 -7.76 -9.66
C GLU A 82 -8.37 -9.12 -9.09
N ILE A 83 -9.22 -9.64 -8.20
CA ILE A 83 -9.04 -10.91 -7.51
C ILE A 83 -10.28 -11.79 -7.79
N PRO A 84 -10.12 -13.10 -7.97
CA PRO A 84 -11.26 -14.01 -8.16
C PRO A 84 -12.26 -13.95 -7.00
N ALA A 85 -13.53 -14.27 -7.27
CA ALA A 85 -14.61 -14.34 -6.27
C ALA A 85 -14.35 -15.33 -5.11
N THR A 86 -13.37 -16.21 -5.26
CA THR A 86 -12.94 -17.16 -4.23
C THR A 86 -11.91 -16.59 -3.27
N GLY A 87 -11.51 -15.33 -3.45
CA GLY A 87 -10.34 -14.77 -2.81
C GLY A 87 -9.04 -15.27 -3.44
N GLY A 88 -7.93 -15.00 -2.79
CA GLY A 88 -6.61 -15.45 -3.22
C GLY A 88 -5.54 -14.39 -3.09
N HIS A 89 -4.42 -14.68 -3.73
CA HIS A 89 -3.24 -13.82 -3.75
C HIS A 89 -3.39 -12.72 -4.80
N ALA A 90 -2.95 -11.51 -4.44
CA ALA A 90 -2.78 -10.38 -5.34
C ALA A 90 -1.43 -9.71 -5.12
N HIS A 91 -0.78 -9.33 -6.20
CA HIS A 91 0.46 -8.55 -6.18
C HIS A 91 0.14 -7.10 -6.52
N ILE A 92 0.41 -6.20 -5.58
CA ILE A 92 0.37 -4.76 -5.79
C ILE A 92 1.75 -4.34 -6.26
N SER A 93 1.86 -3.83 -7.47
CA SER A 93 3.15 -3.65 -8.13
C SER A 93 3.90 -2.39 -7.69
N GLY A 94 3.20 -1.39 -7.17
CA GLY A 94 3.76 -0.09 -6.83
C GLY A 94 4.18 0.74 -8.05
N THR A 95 3.79 0.35 -9.25
CA THR A 95 4.18 1.04 -10.50
C THR A 95 3.46 2.38 -10.68
N LYS A 96 2.35 2.60 -9.96
CA LYS A 96 1.61 3.86 -9.98
C LYS A 96 2.25 4.97 -9.14
N VAL A 97 3.29 4.66 -8.36
CA VAL A 97 3.99 5.64 -7.56
C VAL A 97 4.77 6.61 -8.46
N ASP A 98 4.43 7.90 -8.37
CA ASP A 98 5.18 8.96 -9.02
C ASP A 98 6.44 9.28 -8.21
N ARG A 99 7.57 8.80 -8.70
CA ARG A 99 8.87 8.98 -8.04
C ARG A 99 9.30 10.45 -7.95
N GLN A 100 8.71 11.34 -8.74
CA GLN A 100 9.02 12.77 -8.67
C GLN A 100 8.40 13.43 -7.46
N THR A 101 7.27 12.91 -6.97
CA THR A 101 6.60 13.41 -5.76
C THR A 101 7.30 13.00 -4.47
N LEU A 102 8.10 11.93 -4.49
CA LEU A 102 8.84 11.43 -3.32
C LEU A 102 9.78 12.46 -2.70
N LYS A 103 10.25 13.44 -3.49
CA LYS A 103 11.09 14.53 -2.98
C LYS A 103 10.40 15.40 -1.93
N TRP A 104 9.06 15.41 -1.91
CA TRP A 104 8.23 16.20 -0.98
C TRP A 104 7.82 15.42 0.27
N VAL A 105 8.00 14.08 0.27
CA VAL A 105 7.63 13.20 1.38
C VAL A 105 8.71 13.19 2.45
N ASP A 106 8.31 13.37 3.71
CA ASP A 106 9.15 13.17 4.88
C ASP A 106 9.01 11.73 5.39
N GLY A 107 10.10 11.18 5.92
CA GLY A 107 10.12 9.80 6.42
C GLY A 107 9.98 8.76 5.32
N GLY A 108 8.91 7.99 5.34
CA GLY A 108 8.65 6.88 4.41
C GLY A 108 7.34 7.01 3.66
N VAL A 109 7.21 6.26 2.57
CA VAL A 109 5.95 6.15 1.84
C VAL A 109 5.02 5.23 2.62
N MET A 110 3.79 5.69 2.79
CA MET A 110 2.68 4.94 3.36
C MET A 110 1.80 4.39 2.24
N VAL A 111 1.08 3.32 2.52
CA VAL A 111 0.08 2.77 1.61
C VAL A 111 -1.20 2.47 2.36
N ASN A 112 -2.32 2.85 1.78
CA ASN A 112 -3.64 2.38 2.16
C ASN A 112 -4.13 1.37 1.13
N VAL A 113 -4.56 0.19 1.57
CA VAL A 113 -5.20 -0.82 0.71
C VAL A 113 -6.61 -1.06 1.19
N ASN A 114 -7.54 -0.87 0.28
CA ASN A 114 -8.95 -1.16 0.48
C ASN A 114 -9.40 -2.27 -0.47
N VAL A 115 -10.19 -3.22 0.02
CA VAL A 115 -10.73 -4.34 -0.75
C VAL A 115 -12.25 -4.22 -0.81
N VAL A 116 -12.80 -4.34 -2.02
CA VAL A 116 -14.23 -4.19 -2.27
C VAL A 116 -14.71 -5.25 -3.28
N SER A 117 -16.02 -5.41 -3.46
CA SER A 117 -16.55 -6.13 -4.62
C SER A 117 -16.24 -5.37 -5.92
N ALA A 118 -15.95 -6.10 -7.01
CA ALA A 118 -15.46 -5.50 -8.26
C ALA A 118 -16.54 -4.74 -9.06
N ARG A 119 -17.78 -4.71 -8.56
CA ARG A 119 -18.93 -4.00 -9.14
C ARG A 119 -19.25 -4.37 -10.58
N LYS A 120 -19.11 -5.66 -10.89
CA LYS A 120 -19.42 -6.20 -12.23
C LYS A 120 -20.89 -6.48 -12.41
N SER A 121 -21.53 -7.02 -11.39
CA SER A 121 -22.94 -7.41 -11.39
C SER A 121 -23.80 -6.54 -10.48
N ASN A 122 -23.21 -5.94 -9.45
CA ASN A 122 -23.87 -5.06 -8.51
C ASN A 122 -23.13 -3.71 -8.46
N PRO A 123 -23.79 -2.56 -8.62
CA PRO A 123 -23.16 -1.25 -8.56
C PRO A 123 -22.65 -0.90 -7.16
N ASP A 124 -23.23 -1.49 -6.12
CA ASP A 124 -22.87 -1.23 -4.74
C ASP A 124 -21.78 -2.20 -4.26
N ASN A 125 -20.94 -1.73 -3.35
CA ASN A 125 -19.99 -2.60 -2.67
C ASN A 125 -20.75 -3.54 -1.72
N MET A 126 -20.44 -4.83 -1.79
CA MET A 126 -21.06 -5.86 -0.95
C MET A 126 -20.16 -6.32 0.20
N LEU A 127 -18.88 -5.92 0.19
CA LEU A 127 -17.88 -6.44 1.12
C LEU A 127 -17.48 -5.40 2.16
N ASP A 128 -17.29 -5.87 3.37
CA ASP A 128 -16.57 -5.21 4.45
C ASP A 128 -15.31 -6.03 4.73
N CYS A 129 -14.15 -5.41 4.55
CA CYS A 129 -12.86 -6.09 4.59
C CYS A 129 -11.92 -5.41 5.57
N ASP A 130 -10.94 -6.17 6.06
CA ASP A 130 -9.77 -5.58 6.70
C ASP A 130 -9.09 -4.62 5.72
N ILE A 131 -8.43 -3.61 6.26
CA ILE A 131 -7.66 -2.62 5.49
C ILE A 131 -6.18 -2.69 5.87
N ILE A 132 -5.32 -2.29 4.95
CA ILE A 132 -3.95 -1.93 5.26
C ILE A 132 -3.88 -0.41 5.32
N ASP A 133 -3.25 0.12 6.36
CA ASP A 133 -2.82 1.50 6.44
C ASP A 133 -1.48 1.52 7.17
N GLY A 134 -0.38 1.60 6.41
CA GLY A 134 0.94 1.42 7.00
C GLY A 134 2.09 1.77 6.08
N ALA A 135 3.29 1.78 6.66
CA ALA A 135 4.51 2.04 5.90
C ALA A 135 4.78 0.92 4.88
N VAL A 136 5.01 1.29 3.62
CA VAL A 136 5.36 0.33 2.55
C VAL A 136 6.54 -0.56 2.97
N ALA A 137 7.54 0.01 3.66
CA ALA A 137 8.70 -0.72 4.16
C ALA A 137 8.34 -1.86 5.13
N GLU A 138 7.21 -1.76 5.83
CA GLU A 138 6.71 -2.80 6.73
C GLU A 138 5.82 -3.79 5.98
N VAL A 139 4.86 -3.28 5.20
CA VAL A 139 3.87 -4.08 4.47
C VAL A 139 4.54 -5.08 3.50
N ARG A 140 5.66 -4.68 2.88
CA ARG A 140 6.39 -5.53 1.93
C ARG A 140 7.22 -6.67 2.54
N LYS A 141 7.37 -6.73 3.86
CA LYS A 141 8.21 -7.77 4.51
C LYS A 141 7.64 -9.17 4.39
N ALA A 142 6.32 -9.28 4.32
CA ALA A 142 5.61 -10.54 4.15
C ALA A 142 4.20 -10.25 3.60
N PRO A 143 3.57 -11.21 2.90
CA PRO A 143 2.19 -11.05 2.45
C PRO A 143 1.25 -10.75 3.60
N VAL A 144 0.41 -9.72 3.46
CA VAL A 144 -0.61 -9.35 4.45
C VAL A 144 -1.91 -10.05 4.09
N THR A 145 -2.54 -10.68 5.07
CA THR A 145 -3.86 -11.30 4.86
C THR A 145 -4.96 -10.31 5.26
N LEU A 146 -5.91 -10.08 4.35
CA LEU A 146 -7.11 -9.29 4.55
C LEU A 146 -8.31 -10.22 4.50
N HIS A 147 -9.17 -10.16 5.52
CA HIS A 147 -10.38 -10.95 5.57
C HIS A 147 -11.59 -10.09 5.24
N CYS A 148 -12.51 -10.63 4.42
CA CYS A 148 -13.71 -9.95 3.96
C CYS A 148 -14.97 -10.72 4.40
N TYR A 149 -15.95 -9.95 4.80
CA TYR A 149 -17.31 -10.39 5.09
C TYR A 149 -18.29 -9.70 4.14
N LEU A 150 -19.54 -10.15 4.09
CA LEU A 150 -20.58 -9.28 3.55
C LEU A 150 -20.81 -8.10 4.52
N ILE A 151 -21.14 -6.93 4.00
CA ILE A 151 -21.52 -5.78 4.84
C ILE A 151 -22.65 -6.15 5.79
N GLU A 152 -23.60 -6.97 5.32
CA GLU A 152 -24.73 -7.46 6.13
C GLU A 152 -24.32 -8.42 7.26
N GLU A 153 -23.15 -9.11 7.15
CA GLU A 153 -22.61 -9.96 8.22
C GLU A 153 -21.89 -9.09 9.26
N ALA A 154 -21.06 -8.15 8.80
CA ALA A 154 -20.28 -7.28 9.66
C ALA A 154 -21.19 -6.27 10.42
N HIS A 155 -22.29 -5.85 9.79
CA HIS A 155 -23.23 -4.87 10.31
C HIS A 155 -24.67 -5.38 10.24
N PRO A 156 -25.06 -6.38 11.09
CA PRO A 156 -26.38 -7.01 11.03
C PRO A 156 -27.55 -6.05 11.28
N ASP A 157 -27.30 -4.90 11.91
CA ASP A 157 -28.30 -3.87 12.18
C ASP A 157 -28.62 -2.98 10.98
N THR A 158 -27.80 -3.04 9.91
CA THR A 158 -28.01 -2.29 8.66
C THR A 158 -28.93 -2.98 7.67
N LYS A 159 -29.48 -4.17 8.03
CA LYS A 159 -30.49 -4.85 7.20
C LYS A 159 -31.67 -3.94 7.00
N VAL A 160 -31.80 -3.37 5.80
CA VAL A 160 -33.00 -2.63 5.41
C VAL A 160 -34.18 -3.60 5.52
N LYS A 161 -35.04 -3.36 6.49
CA LYS A 161 -36.28 -4.11 6.65
C LYS A 161 -37.13 -3.85 5.41
N PRO A 162 -37.61 -4.87 4.68
CA PRO A 162 -38.40 -4.72 3.48
C PRO A 162 -39.71 -3.97 3.73
#